data_f13142683ae6bb8d1b740c0b0f8fa0f7
#
_entry.id   f13142683ae6bb8d1b740c0b0f8fa0f7
#
_cell.length_a   1.000
_cell.length_b   1.000
_cell.length_c   1.000
_cell.angle_alpha   90.00
_cell.angle_beta   90.00
_cell.angle_gamma   90.00
#
_symmetry.space_group_name_H-M   'P 1'
#
loop_
_entity.id
_entity.type
_entity.pdbx_description
1 polymer ?
#
loop_
_entity_poly.entity_id
_entity_poly.type
_entity_poly.pdbx_seq_one_letter_code
_entity_poly.pdbx_strand_id
1 'polypeptide(L)'
;MNCVMDHIVLNVEDDEKMITFYSQVLMFPTERLDEYRAGNVPFPSVRLNVDTIIDLFPKKMWQGKARVGTGHDNLNHFCIALGKEAWQKLLERLQANSVAIEEGPVQRWGAHGTGTSVYFRDPEGNLVEARYYEGRKSSSEKCLLDS
;
A
#
# COMPACT_ATOMS: atom_id res chain seq x y z
N MET A 1 2.23 -5.11 -25.12
CA MET A 1 3.03 -4.22 -24.25
C MET A 1 3.02 -4.80 -22.84
N ASN A 2 4.17 -5.03 -22.29
CA ASN A 2 4.32 -5.46 -20.89
C ASN A 2 4.77 -4.26 -20.06
N CYS A 3 4.03 -3.94 -19.01
CA CYS A 3 4.42 -2.91 -18.07
C CYS A 3 4.08 -3.34 -16.64
N VAL A 4 4.81 -2.80 -15.70
CA VAL A 4 4.57 -2.96 -14.27
C VAL A 4 4.38 -1.59 -13.67
N MET A 5 3.68 -1.52 -12.56
CA MET A 5 3.63 -0.28 -11.80
C MET A 5 4.95 -0.12 -11.03
N ASP A 6 5.71 0.92 -11.36
CA ASP A 6 6.98 1.20 -10.70
C ASP A 6 6.76 1.79 -9.30
N HIS A 7 6.01 2.87 -9.20
CA HIS A 7 5.71 3.47 -7.90
C HIS A 7 4.44 4.32 -7.94
N ILE A 8 3.87 4.52 -6.78
CA ILE A 8 2.89 5.58 -6.52
C ILE A 8 3.44 6.49 -5.45
N VAL A 9 2.99 7.73 -5.42
CA VAL A 9 3.45 8.73 -4.46
C VAL A 9 2.27 9.21 -3.62
N LEU A 10 2.44 9.15 -2.30
CA LEU A 10 1.49 9.71 -1.36
C LEU A 10 2.10 10.96 -0.73
N ASN A 11 1.41 12.08 -0.84
CA ASN A 11 1.74 13.27 -0.04
C ASN A 11 1.23 13.02 1.38
N VAL A 12 2.14 13.01 2.35
CA VAL A 12 1.80 12.66 3.73
C VAL A 12 2.00 13.86 4.66
N GLU A 13 1.11 14.02 5.62
CA GLU A 13 1.19 15.06 6.64
C GLU A 13 2.01 14.61 7.85
N ASP A 14 1.75 13.39 8.34
CA ASP A 14 2.47 12.78 9.44
C ASP A 14 3.26 11.59 8.92
N ASP A 15 4.50 11.83 8.52
CA ASP A 15 5.37 10.83 7.92
C ASP A 15 5.62 9.64 8.86
N GLU A 16 5.86 9.86 10.15
CA GLU A 16 6.14 8.78 11.09
C GLU A 16 4.91 7.88 11.31
N LYS A 17 3.70 8.42 11.38
CA LYS A 17 2.47 7.60 11.45
C LYS A 17 2.28 6.77 10.19
N MET A 18 2.54 7.35 9.03
CA MET A 18 2.41 6.64 7.75
C MET A 18 3.48 5.57 7.59
N ILE A 19 4.72 5.86 7.94
CA ILE A 19 5.82 4.88 7.96
C ILE A 19 5.45 3.70 8.86
N THR A 20 5.00 3.97 10.07
CA THR A 20 4.60 2.93 11.04
C THR A 20 3.47 2.08 10.50
N PHE A 21 2.45 2.70 9.91
CA PHE A 21 1.32 1.96 9.35
C PHE A 21 1.76 1.01 8.22
N TYR A 22 2.44 1.54 7.21
CA TYR A 22 2.84 0.73 6.06
C TYR A 22 3.91 -0.31 6.39
N SER A 23 4.81 -0.03 7.32
CA SER A 23 5.90 -0.96 7.68
C SER A 23 5.52 -1.97 8.75
N GLN A 24 4.64 -1.63 9.69
CA GLN A 24 4.31 -2.50 10.83
C GLN A 24 2.93 -3.13 10.71
N VAL A 25 1.91 -2.41 10.26
CA VAL A 25 0.58 -2.98 10.07
C VAL A 25 0.51 -3.75 8.76
N LEU A 26 0.91 -3.15 7.64
CA LEU A 26 0.94 -3.83 6.34
C LEU A 26 2.21 -4.67 6.14
N MET A 27 3.22 -4.48 6.96
CA MET A 27 4.50 -5.21 6.94
C MET A 27 5.28 -5.08 5.63
N PHE A 28 5.19 -3.93 4.99
CA PHE A 28 6.04 -3.64 3.83
C PHE A 28 7.45 -3.25 4.29
N PRO A 29 8.50 -3.87 3.73
CA PRO A 29 9.87 -3.43 4.01
C PRO A 29 10.05 -1.95 3.66
N THR A 30 10.80 -1.24 4.49
CA THR A 30 11.15 0.16 4.23
C THR A 30 12.35 0.27 3.33
N GLU A 31 12.38 1.31 2.50
CA GLU A 31 13.51 1.67 1.66
C GLU A 31 14.01 3.06 2.07
N ARG A 32 15.31 3.18 2.32
CA ARG A 32 16.00 4.44 2.63
C ARG A 32 15.50 5.14 3.91
N LEU A 33 14.92 4.39 4.84
CA LEU A 33 14.36 4.98 6.05
C LEU A 33 15.43 5.61 6.95
N ASP A 34 16.55 4.91 7.16
CA ASP A 34 17.66 5.43 7.97
C ASP A 34 18.28 6.66 7.32
N GLU A 35 18.48 6.65 6.01
CA GLU A 35 18.99 7.77 5.23
C GLU A 35 18.03 8.96 5.28
N TYR A 36 16.73 8.70 5.25
CA TYR A 36 15.72 9.75 5.39
C TYR A 36 15.77 10.39 6.79
N ARG A 37 15.80 9.57 7.83
CA ARG A 37 15.88 10.05 9.22
C ARG A 37 17.18 10.79 9.51
N ALA A 38 18.25 10.42 8.83
CA ALA A 38 19.53 11.13 8.91
C ALA A 38 19.56 12.43 8.06
N GLY A 39 18.52 12.70 7.27
CA GLY A 39 18.45 13.88 6.41
C GLY A 39 19.22 13.76 5.09
N ASN A 40 19.63 12.56 4.69
CA ASN A 40 20.44 12.32 3.49
C ASN A 40 19.61 12.13 2.23
N VAL A 41 18.32 11.80 2.36
CA VAL A 41 17.37 11.69 1.25
C VAL A 41 16.09 12.42 1.61
N PRO A 42 15.33 12.91 0.62
CA PRO A 42 14.17 13.76 0.89
C PRO A 42 12.91 12.99 1.31
N PHE A 43 12.83 11.68 1.07
CA PHE A 43 11.66 10.88 1.42
C PHE A 43 12.02 9.40 1.58
N PRO A 44 11.30 8.66 2.44
CA PRO A 44 11.39 7.21 2.52
C PRO A 44 10.37 6.57 1.58
N SER A 45 10.54 5.27 1.33
CA SER A 45 9.60 4.48 0.57
C SER A 45 9.31 3.16 1.29
N VAL A 46 8.23 2.51 0.92
CA VAL A 46 7.92 1.14 1.33
C VAL A 46 7.79 0.27 0.09
N ARG A 47 8.25 -0.98 0.20
CA ARG A 47 8.33 -1.90 -0.93
C ARG A 47 7.20 -2.92 -0.89
N LEU A 48 6.37 -2.95 -1.94
CA LEU A 48 5.29 -3.92 -2.08
C LEU A 48 5.79 -5.26 -2.64
N ASN A 49 6.62 -5.17 -3.65
CA ASN A 49 7.23 -6.34 -4.31
C ASN A 49 8.52 -5.90 -5.02
N VAL A 50 9.11 -6.80 -5.80
CA VAL A 50 10.38 -6.53 -6.49
C VAL A 50 10.30 -5.33 -7.46
N ASP A 51 9.11 -5.04 -7.98
CA ASP A 51 8.92 -4.02 -9.02
C ASP A 51 8.26 -2.73 -8.53
N THR A 52 7.59 -2.75 -7.37
CA THR A 52 6.67 -1.66 -6.99
C THR A 52 6.95 -1.14 -5.59
N ILE A 53 7.08 0.18 -5.47
CA ILE A 53 7.21 0.88 -4.19
C ILE A 53 6.12 1.95 -4.03
N ILE A 54 5.91 2.38 -2.79
CA ILE A 54 5.14 3.58 -2.46
C ILE A 54 6.11 4.58 -1.85
N ASP A 55 6.24 5.74 -2.48
CA ASP A 55 7.01 6.87 -1.95
C ASP A 55 6.14 7.68 -1.00
N LEU A 56 6.68 8.01 0.17
CA LEU A 56 6.00 8.84 1.17
C LEU A 56 6.64 10.23 1.19
N PHE A 57 6.01 11.19 0.51
CA PHE A 57 6.51 12.56 0.41
C PHE A 57 6.13 13.34 1.66
N PRO A 58 7.10 13.71 2.51
CA PRO A 58 6.80 14.50 3.70
C PRO A 58 6.33 15.90 3.34
N LYS A 59 5.63 16.53 4.27
CA LYS A 59 4.94 17.80 4.08
C LYS A 59 5.78 18.89 3.42
N LYS A 60 7.06 18.99 3.78
CA LYS A 60 7.97 19.99 3.22
C LYS A 60 8.19 19.83 1.70
N MET A 61 7.95 18.64 1.13
CA MET A 61 8.12 18.41 -0.31
C MET A 61 6.95 18.91 -1.14
N TRP A 62 5.75 18.98 -0.57
CA TRP A 62 4.54 19.34 -1.32
C TRP A 62 3.79 20.55 -0.75
N GLN A 63 4.08 20.97 0.48
CA GLN A 63 3.45 22.12 1.10
C GLN A 63 3.78 23.40 0.33
N GLY A 64 2.76 24.22 0.07
CA GLY A 64 2.92 25.50 -0.63
C GLY A 64 3.15 25.38 -2.14
N LYS A 65 3.16 24.17 -2.70
CA LYS A 65 3.23 23.98 -4.15
C LYS A 65 1.82 23.90 -4.73
N ALA A 66 1.61 24.57 -5.87
CA ALA A 66 0.36 24.45 -6.60
C ALA A 66 0.17 22.99 -7.03
N ARG A 67 -1.01 22.42 -6.80
CA ARG A 67 -1.36 21.10 -7.37
C ARG A 67 -1.33 21.22 -8.90
N VAL A 68 -0.60 20.33 -9.52
CA VAL A 68 -0.66 20.16 -10.97
C VAL A 68 -1.94 19.38 -11.26
N GLY A 69 -2.95 20.06 -11.83
CA GLY A 69 -4.23 19.44 -12.17
C GLY A 69 -5.43 20.21 -11.62
N THR A 70 -6.63 19.68 -11.85
CA THR A 70 -7.91 20.36 -11.58
C THR A 70 -8.36 20.32 -10.11
N GLY A 71 -7.54 19.82 -9.20
CA GLY A 71 -7.86 19.82 -7.78
C GLY A 71 -8.89 18.80 -7.31
N HIS A 72 -9.23 17.81 -8.12
CA HIS A 72 -10.08 16.69 -7.72
C HIS A 72 -9.25 15.59 -7.10
N ASP A 73 -9.76 14.98 -6.04
CA ASP A 73 -9.19 13.77 -5.46
C ASP A 73 -9.54 12.59 -6.38
N ASN A 74 -8.66 12.31 -7.35
CA ASN A 74 -8.91 11.31 -8.38
C ASN A 74 -8.59 9.88 -7.96
N LEU A 75 -7.72 9.70 -6.95
CA LEU A 75 -7.43 8.38 -6.43
C LEU A 75 -8.55 7.92 -5.51
N ASN A 76 -9.43 7.03 -6.01
CA ASN A 76 -10.49 6.43 -5.20
C ASN A 76 -9.87 5.49 -4.15
N HIS A 77 -9.11 4.53 -4.62
CA HIS A 77 -8.39 3.57 -3.76
C HIS A 77 -7.31 2.86 -4.59
N PHE A 78 -6.45 2.13 -3.90
CA PHE A 78 -5.58 1.15 -4.55
C PHE A 78 -5.75 -0.20 -3.88
N CYS A 79 -5.47 -1.26 -4.65
CA CYS A 79 -5.66 -2.63 -4.19
C CYS A 79 -4.34 -3.39 -4.16
N ILE A 80 -4.12 -4.11 -3.06
CA ILE A 80 -3.03 -5.08 -2.93
C ILE A 80 -3.61 -6.48 -2.95
N ALA A 81 -2.94 -7.39 -3.67
CA ALA A 81 -3.31 -8.79 -3.72
C ALA A 81 -2.30 -9.60 -2.89
N LEU A 82 -2.80 -10.49 -2.07
CA LEU A 82 -2.05 -11.32 -1.13
C LEU A 82 -2.44 -12.78 -1.31
N GLY A 83 -1.59 -13.70 -0.86
CA GLY A 83 -2.01 -15.07 -0.63
C GLY A 83 -3.08 -15.12 0.47
N LYS A 84 -3.94 -16.13 0.45
CA LYS A 84 -5.07 -16.24 1.39
C LYS A 84 -4.62 -16.21 2.85
N GLU A 85 -3.57 -16.95 3.19
CA GLU A 85 -3.03 -16.99 4.56
C GLU A 85 -2.50 -15.62 5.00
N ALA A 86 -1.73 -14.93 4.15
CA ALA A 86 -1.22 -13.60 4.43
C ALA A 86 -2.36 -12.59 4.59
N TRP A 87 -3.42 -12.72 3.79
CA TRP A 87 -4.62 -11.89 3.88
C TRP A 87 -5.34 -12.10 5.22
N GLN A 88 -5.49 -13.35 5.67
CA GLN A 88 -6.08 -13.64 6.98
C GLN A 88 -5.26 -13.05 8.13
N LYS A 89 -3.94 -13.16 8.06
CA LYS A 89 -3.04 -12.55 9.05
C LYS A 89 -3.10 -11.02 9.02
N LEU A 90 -3.29 -10.42 7.84
CA LEU A 90 -3.52 -8.99 7.74
C LEU A 90 -4.78 -8.56 8.49
N LEU A 91 -5.89 -9.29 8.35
CA LEU A 91 -7.12 -8.97 9.09
C LEU A 91 -6.89 -8.97 10.60
N GLU A 92 -6.13 -9.93 11.12
CA GLU A 92 -5.78 -10.00 12.53
C GLU A 92 -4.96 -8.78 12.97
N ARG A 93 -3.98 -8.35 12.15
CA ARG A 93 -3.17 -7.15 12.46
C ARG A 93 -3.99 -5.86 12.40
N LEU A 94 -4.90 -5.76 11.44
CA LEU A 94 -5.82 -4.61 11.36
C LEU A 94 -6.63 -4.50 12.65
N GLN A 95 -7.22 -5.61 13.10
CA GLN A 95 -7.98 -5.65 14.35
C GLN A 95 -7.10 -5.31 15.55
N ALA A 96 -5.91 -5.90 15.65
CA ALA A 96 -4.98 -5.66 16.75
C ALA A 96 -4.50 -4.21 16.83
N ASN A 97 -4.48 -3.49 15.71
CA ASN A 97 -4.08 -2.09 15.63
C ASN A 97 -5.28 -1.13 15.56
N SER A 98 -6.49 -1.61 15.86
CA SER A 98 -7.72 -0.81 15.87
C SER A 98 -8.02 -0.13 14.53
N VAL A 99 -7.65 -0.76 13.43
CA VAL A 99 -7.99 -0.31 12.08
C VAL A 99 -9.32 -0.92 11.67
N ALA A 100 -10.32 -0.09 11.48
CA ALA A 100 -11.65 -0.55 11.10
C ALA A 100 -11.70 -1.06 9.67
N ILE A 101 -12.36 -2.19 9.45
CA ILE A 101 -12.72 -2.65 8.10
C ILE A 101 -14.02 -1.94 7.73
N GLU A 102 -13.97 -1.08 6.71
CA GLU A 102 -15.14 -0.31 6.27
C GLU A 102 -16.12 -1.16 5.47
N GLU A 103 -15.60 -2.11 4.69
CA GLU A 103 -16.40 -3.01 3.88
C GLU A 103 -15.69 -4.34 3.71
N GLY A 104 -16.44 -5.40 3.70
CA GLY A 104 -15.96 -6.75 3.43
C GLY A 104 -15.89 -7.65 4.65
N PRO A 105 -15.55 -8.93 4.41
CA PRO A 105 -15.18 -9.54 3.12
C PRO A 105 -16.31 -9.50 2.08
N VAL A 106 -15.97 -9.08 0.86
CA VAL A 106 -16.91 -9.00 -0.27
C VAL A 106 -16.23 -9.48 -1.55
N GLN A 107 -17.06 -9.95 -2.51
CA GLN A 107 -16.57 -10.34 -3.82
C GLN A 107 -16.42 -9.10 -4.71
N ARG A 108 -15.25 -8.94 -5.33
CA ARG A 108 -14.96 -7.81 -6.21
C ARG A 108 -14.14 -8.25 -7.42
N TRP A 109 -14.40 -7.62 -8.54
CA TRP A 109 -13.62 -7.80 -9.76
C TRP A 109 -12.22 -7.18 -9.61
N GLY A 110 -11.23 -7.83 -10.20
CA GLY A 110 -9.85 -7.34 -10.21
C GLY A 110 -9.04 -7.93 -11.37
N ALA A 111 -7.73 -7.79 -11.32
CA ALA A 111 -6.82 -8.14 -12.40
C ALA A 111 -6.87 -9.62 -12.81
N HIS A 112 -7.26 -10.51 -11.91
CA HIS A 112 -7.38 -11.95 -12.16
C HIS A 112 -8.82 -12.47 -12.00
N GLY A 113 -9.82 -11.64 -12.23
CA GLY A 113 -11.23 -11.96 -12.06
C GLY A 113 -11.74 -11.63 -10.69
N THR A 114 -12.72 -12.38 -10.20
CA THR A 114 -13.32 -12.14 -8.88
C THR A 114 -12.42 -12.64 -7.76
N GLY A 115 -12.20 -11.79 -6.78
CA GLY A 115 -11.49 -12.12 -5.54
C GLY A 115 -12.27 -11.68 -4.32
N THR A 116 -11.79 -12.04 -3.14
CA THR A 116 -12.37 -11.64 -1.86
C THR A 116 -11.58 -10.47 -1.29
N SER A 117 -12.28 -9.37 -1.00
CA SER A 117 -11.67 -8.09 -0.64
C SER A 117 -12.19 -7.55 0.68
N VAL A 118 -11.33 -6.86 1.40
CA VAL A 118 -11.67 -5.95 2.49
C VAL A 118 -11.14 -4.55 2.17
N TYR A 119 -11.81 -3.53 2.73
CA TYR A 119 -11.47 -2.13 2.56
C TYR A 119 -11.19 -1.51 3.92
N PHE A 120 -10.10 -0.77 4.03
CA PHE A 120 -9.71 -0.05 5.24
C PHE A 120 -8.95 1.21 4.87
N ARG A 121 -8.75 2.09 5.85
CA ARG A 121 -8.02 3.34 5.62
C ARG A 121 -6.69 3.37 6.33
N ASP A 122 -5.72 3.98 5.67
CA ASP A 122 -4.47 4.35 6.32
C ASP A 122 -4.71 5.53 7.29
N PRO A 123 -3.72 5.92 8.11
CA PRO A 123 -3.91 7.00 9.09
C PRO A 123 -4.29 8.35 8.50
N GLU A 124 -4.08 8.57 7.21
CA GLU A 124 -4.43 9.83 6.55
C GLU A 124 -5.67 9.73 5.65
N GLY A 125 -6.41 8.62 5.78
CA GLY A 125 -7.69 8.44 5.12
C GLY A 125 -7.62 7.90 3.69
N ASN A 126 -6.46 7.46 3.22
CA ASN A 126 -6.37 6.79 1.93
C ASN A 126 -7.05 5.42 2.01
N LEU A 127 -7.95 5.14 1.07
CA LEU A 127 -8.65 3.87 1.03
C LEU A 127 -7.75 2.80 0.41
N VAL A 128 -7.55 1.72 1.14
CA VAL A 128 -6.78 0.55 0.71
C VAL A 128 -7.72 -0.64 0.61
N GLU A 129 -7.67 -1.35 -0.51
CA GLU A 129 -8.32 -2.63 -0.70
C GLU A 129 -7.27 -3.73 -0.60
N ALA A 130 -7.56 -4.79 0.15
CA ALA A 130 -6.71 -5.96 0.24
C ALA A 130 -7.51 -7.19 -0.14
N ARG A 131 -7.00 -7.98 -1.11
CA ARG A 131 -7.71 -9.15 -1.63
C ARG A 131 -6.85 -10.38 -1.71
N TYR A 132 -7.51 -11.52 -1.77
CA TYR A 132 -6.91 -12.75 -2.26
C TYR A 132 -7.79 -13.36 -3.35
N TYR A 133 -7.18 -14.18 -4.19
CA TYR A 133 -7.86 -14.96 -5.21
C TYR A 133 -7.88 -16.41 -4.78
N GLU A 134 -9.04 -17.04 -4.83
CA GLU A 134 -9.18 -18.46 -4.48
C GLU A 134 -8.40 -19.31 -5.48
N GLY A 135 -7.64 -20.30 -4.96
CA GLY A 135 -6.86 -21.22 -5.79
C GLY A 135 -5.66 -20.61 -6.52
N ARG A 136 -5.29 -19.34 -6.22
CA ARG A 136 -4.13 -18.67 -6.85
C ARG A 136 -3.09 -18.28 -5.80
N LYS A 137 -1.81 -18.43 -6.21
CA LYS A 137 -0.67 -17.91 -5.45
C LYS A 137 -0.49 -16.42 -5.76
N SER A 138 -0.01 -15.66 -4.77
CA SER A 138 0.35 -14.26 -4.97
C SER A 138 1.51 -14.12 -5.96
N SER A 139 1.68 -12.93 -6.54
CA SER A 139 2.79 -12.66 -7.48
C SER A 139 4.16 -12.93 -6.87
N SER A 140 4.32 -12.69 -5.56
CA SER A 140 5.55 -12.97 -4.83
C SER A 140 5.82 -14.48 -4.70
N GLU A 141 4.79 -15.30 -4.55
CA GLU A 141 4.92 -16.76 -4.50
C GLU A 141 5.23 -17.35 -5.88
N LYS A 142 4.68 -16.75 -6.95
CA LYS A 142 5.03 -17.12 -8.33
C LYS A 142 6.50 -16.89 -8.64
N CYS A 143 7.03 -15.74 -8.22
CA CYS A 143 8.43 -15.39 -8.47
C CYS A 143 9.40 -16.37 -7.78
N LEU A 144 9.01 -16.95 -6.64
CA LEU A 144 9.82 -17.95 -5.92
C LEU A 144 9.76 -19.34 -6.56
N LEU A 145 8.73 -19.64 -7.37
CA LEU A 145 8.57 -20.95 -8.02
C LEU A 145 9.12 -20.98 -9.44
N ASP A 146 9.22 -19.82 -10.11
CA ASP A 146 9.77 -19.68 -11.46
C ASP A 146 11.28 -19.41 -11.45
N SER A 147 11.89 -19.32 -10.26
CA SER A 147 13.32 -19.23 -10.05
C SER A 147 13.87 -20.58 -9.59
#